data_fe16e20f82193b7a843438334470d9b4
#
_entry.id   fe16e20f82193b7a843438334470d9b4
#
_cell.length_a   1.000
_cell.length_b   1.000
_cell.length_c   1.000
_cell.angle_alpha   90.00
_cell.angle_beta   90.00
_cell.angle_gamma   90.00
#
_symmetry.space_group_name_H-M   'P 1'
#
loop_
_entity.id
_entity.type
_entity.pdbx_description
1 polymer ?
#
loop_
_entity_poly.entity_id
_entity_poly.type
_entity_poly.pdbx_seq_one_letter_code
_entity_poly.pdbx_strand_id
1 'polypeptide(L)'
;MSVYQQLVHLARQQSAAVARGDVEAAVALLTDRAALLAGASPPGPADADAVREVLRRDRDLSGAIRERMLDLRARARALQQGRTALAGYNTSVRGPLHLVDSRR
;
A
#
# COMPACT_ATOMS: atom_id res chain seq x y z
N MET A 1 7.39 -2.29 30.41
CA MET A 1 6.99 -1.51 29.22
C MET A 1 5.47 -1.40 29.21
N SER A 2 4.94 -0.20 29.10
CA SER A 2 3.51 -0.01 29.05
C SER A 2 2.92 -0.51 27.73
N VAL A 3 1.60 -0.70 27.69
CA VAL A 3 0.91 -1.10 26.46
C VAL A 3 1.22 -0.13 25.32
N TYR A 4 1.23 1.16 25.62
CA TYR A 4 1.46 2.17 24.58
C TYR A 4 2.91 2.23 24.10
N GLN A 5 3.87 1.92 24.97
CA GLN A 5 5.26 1.76 24.56
C GLN A 5 5.45 0.51 23.70
N GLN A 6 4.75 -0.57 24.04
CA GLN A 6 4.74 -1.76 23.19
C GLN A 6 4.13 -1.46 21.83
N LEU A 7 3.09 -0.65 21.80
CA LEU A 7 2.43 -0.24 20.56
C LEU A 7 3.37 0.58 19.68
N VAL A 8 4.16 1.49 20.28
CA VAL A 8 5.20 2.22 19.55
C VAL A 8 6.18 1.26 18.91
N HIS A 9 6.62 0.25 19.65
CA HIS A 9 7.57 -0.73 19.16
C HIS A 9 7.01 -1.48 17.93
N LEU A 10 5.75 -1.92 18.04
CA LEU A 10 5.08 -2.59 16.92
C LEU A 10 4.90 -1.65 15.72
N ALA A 11 4.57 -0.39 15.98
CA ALA A 11 4.43 0.60 14.90
C ALA A 11 5.75 0.85 14.18
N ARG A 12 6.85 0.88 14.90
CA ARG A 12 8.19 1.00 14.29
C ARG A 12 8.53 -0.20 13.42
N GLN A 13 8.23 -1.39 13.92
CA GLN A 13 8.44 -2.63 13.15
C GLN A 13 7.56 -2.65 11.89
N GLN A 14 6.33 -2.19 12.01
CA GLN A 14 5.40 -2.12 10.89
C GLN A 14 5.91 -1.16 9.81
N SER A 15 6.39 0.02 10.20
CA SER A 15 6.99 0.97 9.27
C SER A 15 8.18 0.36 8.54
N ALA A 16 9.03 -0.38 9.26
CA ALA A 16 10.18 -1.04 8.66
C ALA A 16 9.76 -2.15 7.70
N ALA A 17 8.73 -2.92 8.05
CA ALA A 17 8.21 -3.98 7.19
C ALA A 17 7.67 -3.41 5.87
N VAL A 18 6.91 -2.33 5.96
CA VAL A 18 6.37 -1.67 4.76
C VAL A 18 7.50 -1.10 3.90
N ALA A 19 8.50 -0.49 4.53
CA ALA A 19 9.63 0.08 3.81
C ALA A 19 10.41 -0.97 2.99
N ARG A 20 10.49 -2.20 3.48
CA ARG A 20 11.16 -3.28 2.74
C ARG A 20 10.20 -4.11 1.89
N GLY A 21 8.94 -3.73 1.82
CA GLY A 21 7.95 -4.43 0.99
C GLY A 21 7.45 -5.75 1.57
N ASP A 22 7.65 -5.98 2.86
CA ASP A 22 7.22 -7.20 3.53
C ASP A 22 5.78 -7.06 4.00
N VAL A 23 4.85 -7.33 3.12
CA VAL A 23 3.42 -7.16 3.37
C VAL A 23 2.92 -8.14 4.43
N GLU A 24 3.39 -9.37 4.40
CA GLU A 24 2.98 -10.38 5.39
C GLU A 24 3.37 -9.96 6.81
N ALA A 25 4.59 -9.48 6.99
CA ALA A 25 5.04 -9.01 8.30
C ALA A 25 4.22 -7.79 8.74
N ALA A 26 3.93 -6.87 7.83
CA ALA A 26 3.13 -5.70 8.14
C ALA A 26 1.72 -6.07 8.60
N VAL A 27 1.10 -7.04 7.94
CA VAL A 27 -0.24 -7.52 8.29
C VAL A 27 -0.23 -8.24 9.65
N ALA A 28 0.77 -9.08 9.88
CA ALA A 28 0.92 -9.77 11.17
C ALA A 28 1.05 -8.78 12.32
N LEU A 29 1.80 -7.69 12.11
CA LEU A 29 1.96 -6.64 13.10
C LEU A 29 0.66 -5.88 13.36
N LEU A 30 -0.19 -5.70 12.36
CA LEU A 30 -1.52 -5.13 12.55
C LEU A 30 -2.36 -5.99 13.49
N THR A 31 -2.32 -7.30 13.32
CA THR A 31 -3.02 -8.24 14.19
C THR A 31 -2.49 -8.15 15.62
N ASP A 32 -1.18 -8.08 15.78
CA ASP A 32 -0.54 -7.94 17.10
C ASP A 32 -0.95 -6.63 17.76
N ARG A 33 -1.02 -5.54 17.00
CA ARG A 33 -1.48 -4.24 17.50
C ARG A 33 -2.93 -4.31 17.98
N ALA A 34 -3.80 -4.93 17.21
CA ALA A 34 -5.21 -5.07 17.57
C ALA A 34 -5.37 -5.87 18.84
N ALA A 35 -4.63 -6.97 19.00
CA ALA A 35 -4.67 -7.79 20.20
C ALA A 35 -4.19 -7.00 21.43
N LEU A 36 -3.15 -6.20 21.27
CA LEU A 36 -2.60 -5.39 22.35
C LEU A 36 -3.61 -4.33 22.79
N LEU A 37 -4.27 -3.68 21.86
CA LEU A 37 -5.26 -2.64 22.16
C LEU A 37 -6.54 -3.18 22.76
N ALA A 38 -6.92 -4.41 22.44
CA ALA A 38 -8.16 -5.00 22.94
C ALA A 38 -8.21 -5.08 24.45
N GLY A 39 -7.06 -5.24 25.12
CA GLY A 39 -6.99 -5.31 26.56
C GLY A 39 -6.49 -4.04 27.21
N ALA A 40 -6.31 -2.96 26.45
CA ALA A 40 -5.67 -1.76 26.97
C ALA A 40 -6.67 -0.85 27.69
N SER A 41 -6.21 -0.25 28.79
CA SER A 41 -6.93 0.87 29.41
C SER A 41 -6.68 2.14 28.60
N PRO A 42 -7.54 3.16 28.74
CA PRO A 42 -7.29 4.44 28.07
C PRO A 42 -5.91 5.01 28.44
N PRO A 43 -5.23 5.71 27.52
CA PRO A 43 -3.91 6.25 27.79
C PRO A 43 -3.95 7.31 28.88
N GLY A 44 -2.96 7.26 29.77
CA GLY A 44 -2.77 8.28 30.80
C GLY A 44 -1.77 9.35 30.35
N PRO A 45 -1.51 10.35 31.22
CA PRO A 45 -0.56 11.41 30.86
C PRO A 45 0.85 10.91 30.54
N ALA A 46 1.28 9.83 31.18
CA ALA A 46 2.60 9.26 30.92
C ALA A 46 2.70 8.60 29.54
N ASP A 47 1.57 8.30 28.91
CA ASP A 47 1.52 7.64 27.61
C ASP A 47 1.45 8.62 26.44
N ALA A 48 1.36 9.91 26.72
CA ALA A 48 1.12 10.92 25.68
C ALA A 48 2.16 10.90 24.56
N ASP A 49 3.44 10.77 24.89
CA ASP A 49 4.51 10.75 23.90
C ASP A 49 4.43 9.50 23.00
N ALA A 50 4.15 8.35 23.63
CA ALA A 50 4.00 7.11 22.91
C ALA A 50 2.81 7.18 21.94
N VAL A 51 1.68 7.69 22.41
CA VAL A 51 0.49 7.85 21.57
C VAL A 51 0.78 8.77 20.38
N ARG A 52 1.45 9.89 20.64
CA ARG A 52 1.82 10.83 19.57
C ARG A 52 2.71 10.18 18.54
N GLU A 53 3.67 9.38 18.97
CA GLU A 53 4.56 8.70 18.02
C GLU A 53 3.80 7.70 17.16
N VAL A 54 2.90 6.91 17.76
CA VAL A 54 2.08 5.96 17.00
C VAL A 54 1.23 6.67 15.97
N LEU A 55 0.56 7.76 16.36
CA LEU A 55 -0.29 8.52 15.45
C LEU A 55 0.51 9.13 14.31
N ARG A 56 1.70 9.64 14.59
CA ARG A 56 2.58 10.19 13.56
C ARG A 56 3.00 9.10 12.57
N ARG A 57 3.42 7.94 13.08
CA ARG A 57 3.84 6.83 12.23
C ARG A 57 2.69 6.29 11.39
N ASP A 58 1.50 6.21 11.95
CA ASP A 58 0.32 5.78 11.22
C ASP A 58 -0.05 6.77 10.12
N ARG A 59 0.11 8.07 10.39
CA ARG A 59 -0.13 9.10 9.38
C ARG A 59 0.88 8.99 8.25
N ASP A 60 2.15 8.83 8.57
CA ASP A 60 3.22 8.68 7.58
C ASP A 60 3.01 7.42 6.74
N LEU A 61 2.63 6.32 7.39
CA LEU A 61 2.37 5.06 6.73
C LEU A 61 1.17 5.17 5.79
N SER A 62 0.09 5.80 6.23
CA SER A 62 -1.09 6.02 5.39
C SER A 62 -0.75 6.86 4.17
N GLY A 63 0.10 7.89 4.36
CA GLY A 63 0.58 8.71 3.25
C GLY A 63 1.41 7.92 2.26
N ALA A 64 2.32 7.10 2.74
CA ALA A 64 3.16 6.27 1.89
C ALA A 64 2.33 5.25 1.10
N ILE A 65 1.34 4.63 1.74
CA ILE A 65 0.44 3.69 1.09
C ILE A 65 -0.37 4.40 0.00
N ARG A 66 -0.88 5.59 0.30
CA ARG A 66 -1.64 6.38 -0.67
C ARG A 66 -0.81 6.73 -1.89
N GLU A 67 0.42 7.18 -1.67
CA GLU A 67 1.34 7.50 -2.77
C GLU A 67 1.63 6.27 -3.63
N ARG A 68 1.85 5.12 -2.99
CA ARG A 68 2.09 3.88 -3.72
C ARG A 68 0.89 3.48 -4.56
N MET A 69 -0.31 3.63 -4.02
CA MET A 69 -1.54 3.33 -4.75
C MET A 69 -1.72 4.26 -5.96
N LEU A 70 -1.43 5.55 -5.79
CA LEU A 70 -1.50 6.50 -6.90
C LEU A 70 -0.49 6.15 -7.99
N ASP A 71 0.72 5.78 -7.60
CA ASP A 71 1.76 5.37 -8.53
C ASP A 71 1.33 4.12 -9.30
N LEU A 72 0.80 3.11 -8.62
CA LEU A 72 0.32 1.90 -9.25
C LEU A 72 -0.84 2.16 -10.22
N ARG A 73 -1.75 3.05 -9.84
CA ARG A 73 -2.86 3.44 -10.73
C ARG A 73 -2.35 4.15 -11.98
N ALA A 74 -1.35 5.02 -11.81
CA ALA A 74 -0.76 5.72 -12.95
C ALA A 74 -0.08 4.74 -13.91
N ARG A 75 0.64 3.75 -13.36
CA ARG A 75 1.27 2.71 -14.16
C ARG A 75 0.24 1.85 -14.88
N ALA A 76 -0.85 1.49 -14.19
CA ALA A 76 -1.91 0.71 -14.80
C ALA A 76 -2.56 1.45 -15.95
N ARG A 77 -2.79 2.77 -15.79
CA ARG A 77 -3.33 3.59 -16.88
C ARG A 77 -2.37 3.68 -18.05
N ALA A 78 -1.09 3.84 -17.77
CA ALA A 78 -0.07 3.89 -18.83
C ALA A 78 -0.03 2.58 -19.61
N LEU A 79 -0.11 1.45 -18.92
CA LEU A 79 -0.17 0.14 -19.57
C LEU A 79 -1.42 -0.01 -20.42
N GLN A 80 -2.55 0.44 -19.92
CA GLN A 80 -3.81 0.36 -20.67
C GLN A 80 -3.76 1.25 -21.91
N GLN A 81 -3.21 2.44 -21.80
CA GLN A 81 -3.02 3.34 -22.93
C GLN A 81 -2.07 2.73 -23.96
N GLY A 82 -1.00 2.11 -23.51
CA GLY A 82 -0.07 1.41 -24.38
C GLY A 82 -0.73 0.27 -25.14
N ARG A 83 -1.55 -0.51 -24.45
CA ARG A 83 -2.29 -1.61 -25.08
C ARG A 83 -3.27 -1.08 -26.12
N THR A 84 -3.97 -0.01 -25.80
CA THR A 84 -4.92 0.60 -26.71
C THR A 84 -4.21 1.13 -27.95
N ALA A 85 -3.07 1.78 -27.76
CA ALA A 85 -2.28 2.29 -28.88
C ALA A 85 -1.78 1.16 -29.77
N LEU A 86 -1.29 0.08 -29.19
CA LEU A 86 -0.85 -1.08 -29.94
C LEU A 86 -1.98 -1.74 -30.73
N ALA A 87 -3.13 -1.87 -30.11
CA ALA A 87 -4.30 -2.44 -30.75
C ALA A 87 -4.71 -1.58 -31.95
N GLY A 88 -4.71 -0.26 -31.77
CA GLY A 88 -5.02 0.66 -32.84
C GLY A 88 -4.00 0.58 -33.98
N TYR A 89 -2.73 0.53 -33.64
CA TYR A 89 -1.68 0.40 -34.64
C TYR A 89 -1.82 -0.90 -35.42
N ASN A 90 -2.01 -2.01 -34.74
CA ASN A 90 -2.17 -3.31 -35.39
C ASN A 90 -3.38 -3.34 -36.31
N THR A 91 -4.48 -2.76 -35.85
CA THR A 91 -5.68 -2.67 -36.70
C THR A 91 -5.41 -1.86 -37.95
N SER A 92 -4.72 -0.73 -37.79
CA SER A 92 -4.40 0.14 -38.89
C SER A 92 -3.50 -0.53 -39.94
N VAL A 93 -2.49 -1.26 -39.46
CA VAL A 93 -1.54 -1.93 -40.35
C VAL A 93 -2.16 -3.13 -41.00
N ARG A 94 -2.96 -3.88 -40.28
CA ARG A 94 -3.53 -5.11 -40.81
C ARG A 94 -4.81 -4.93 -41.57
N GLY A 95 -5.50 -3.86 -41.36
CA GLY A 95 -6.82 -3.66 -41.93
C GLY A 95 -6.94 -4.00 -43.40
N PRO A 96 -6.16 -3.38 -44.25
CA PRO A 96 -6.24 -3.67 -45.67
C PRO A 96 -5.82 -5.08 -46.03
N LEU A 97 -4.80 -5.57 -45.40
CA LEU A 97 -4.29 -6.89 -45.67
C LEU A 97 -5.19 -7.96 -45.11
N HIS A 98 -5.85 -7.61 -44.07
CA HIS A 98 -6.66 -8.54 -43.34
C HIS A 98 -7.90 -8.96 -44.10
N LEU A 99 -8.27 -8.22 -45.02
CA LEU A 99 -9.36 -8.60 -45.91
C LEU A 99 -9.09 -9.94 -46.56
N VAL A 100 -7.84 -10.23 -46.73
CA VAL A 100 -7.43 -11.46 -47.34
C VAL A 100 -7.32 -12.54 -46.34
N ASP A 101 -6.83 -12.20 -45.26
CA ASP A 101 -6.43 -13.12 -44.31
C ASP A 101 -7.18 -13.23 -43.13
N SER A 102 -7.83 -12.97 -42.87
CA SER A 102 -8.45 -13.11 -41.88
C SER A 102 -8.35 -12.75 -40.81
N ARG A 103 -8.67 -12.54 -40.45
CA ARG A 103 -8.66 -12.13 -39.52
C ARG A 103 -8.85 -12.80 -38.73
N ARG A 104 -8.75 -13.25 -38.71
CA ARG A 104 -8.76 -13.90 -38.11
C ARG A 104 -8.38 -14.00 -37.26
#